data_d244618e7c2f65bdd75f8aaa74686ad0
#
_entry.id   d244618e7c2f65bdd75f8aaa74686ad0
#
_cell.length_a   1.000
_cell.length_b   1.000
_cell.length_c   1.000
_cell.angle_alpha   90.00
_cell.angle_beta   90.00
_cell.angle_gamma   90.00
#
_symmetry.space_group_name_H-M   'P 1'
#
loop_
_entity.id
_entity.type
_entity.pdbx_description
1 polymer ?
#
loop_
_entity_poly.entity_id
_entity_poly.type
_entity_poly.pdbx_seq_one_letter_code
_entity_poly.pdbx_strand_id
1 'polypeptide(L)'
;MAAPTLDSRLRRRCICMTDDAALLQSLSSRVPEGWELIGTADLAEVGGFEDILQCRFILLDLDAREPLDPLDSIRQVRGGMMLNVPIFCFGGTRELRDEARLARADRFFEREEIARRLAAFCEQFGW
;
A
#
# COMPACT_ATOMS: atom_id res chain seq x y z
N MET A 1 -5.88 19.54 -10.13
CA MET A 1 -6.41 18.16 -9.95
C MET A 1 -7.93 18.21 -10.06
N ALA A 2 -8.49 17.32 -10.87
CA ALA A 2 -9.94 17.25 -11.00
C ALA A 2 -10.56 16.64 -9.74
N ALA A 3 -11.77 17.08 -9.39
CA ALA A 3 -12.52 16.48 -8.30
C ALA A 3 -12.86 15.01 -8.62
N PRO A 4 -12.90 14.11 -7.61
CA PRO A 4 -13.26 12.73 -7.86
C PRO A 4 -14.67 12.61 -8.46
N THR A 5 -14.80 11.81 -9.51
CA THR A 5 -16.10 11.48 -10.08
C THR A 5 -16.71 10.30 -9.33
N LEU A 6 -18.00 10.05 -9.55
CA LEU A 6 -18.67 8.87 -8.98
C LEU A 6 -17.98 7.59 -9.45
N ASP A 7 -17.63 7.51 -10.73
CA ASP A 7 -16.94 6.36 -11.31
C ASP A 7 -15.58 6.13 -10.63
N SER A 8 -14.81 7.21 -10.42
CA SER A 8 -13.54 7.16 -9.73
C SER A 8 -13.68 6.66 -8.28
N ARG A 9 -14.72 7.08 -7.58
CA ARG A 9 -14.99 6.66 -6.20
C ARG A 9 -15.40 5.19 -6.09
N LEU A 10 -16.05 4.66 -7.10
CA LEU A 10 -16.46 3.26 -7.13
C LEU A 10 -15.32 2.33 -7.53
N ARG A 11 -14.27 2.87 -8.15
CA ARG A 11 -13.10 2.09 -8.54
C ARG A 11 -12.34 1.63 -7.29
N ARG A 12 -12.04 0.34 -7.25
CA ARG A 12 -11.32 -0.25 -6.12
C ARG A 12 -9.82 -0.28 -6.44
N ARG A 13 -9.06 0.45 -5.65
CA ARG A 13 -7.62 0.60 -5.84
C ARG A 13 -6.87 0.24 -4.58
N CYS A 14 -5.70 -0.36 -4.74
CA CYS A 14 -4.75 -0.54 -3.67
C CYS A 14 -3.36 -0.17 -4.18
N ILE A 15 -2.49 0.21 -3.25
CA ILE A 15 -1.12 0.62 -3.57
C ILE A 15 -0.18 -0.48 -3.06
N CYS A 16 0.84 -0.81 -3.87
CA CYS A 16 1.94 -1.65 -3.42
C CYS A 16 3.25 -0.89 -3.59
N MET A 17 3.88 -0.58 -2.47
CA MET A 17 5.18 0.11 -2.46
C MET A 17 6.28 -0.92 -2.29
N THR A 18 7.02 -1.15 -3.36
CA THR A 18 8.11 -2.13 -3.39
C THR A 18 9.09 -1.81 -4.51
N ASP A 19 10.34 -2.23 -4.35
CA ASP A 19 11.33 -2.22 -5.42
C ASP A 19 11.53 -3.60 -6.05
N ASP A 20 10.73 -4.58 -5.64
CA ASP A 20 10.79 -5.95 -6.15
C ASP A 20 9.81 -6.12 -7.32
N ALA A 21 10.34 -6.01 -8.54
CA ALA A 21 9.53 -6.08 -9.75
C ALA A 21 8.84 -7.44 -9.92
N ALA A 22 9.49 -8.53 -9.53
CA ALA A 22 8.92 -9.88 -9.64
C ALA A 22 7.74 -10.05 -8.69
N LEU A 23 7.86 -9.54 -7.46
CA LEU A 23 6.77 -9.57 -6.49
C LEU A 23 5.59 -8.73 -6.98
N LEU A 24 5.87 -7.53 -7.49
CA LEU A 24 4.82 -6.65 -8.01
C LEU A 24 4.06 -7.31 -9.15
N GLN A 25 4.76 -7.96 -10.05
CA GLN A 25 4.14 -8.71 -11.15
C GLN A 25 3.26 -9.83 -10.63
N SER A 26 3.74 -10.58 -9.65
CA SER A 26 2.99 -11.67 -9.03
C SER A 26 1.70 -11.14 -8.38
N LEU A 27 1.78 -10.04 -7.64
CA LEU A 27 0.62 -9.42 -7.02
C LEU A 27 -0.37 -8.90 -8.06
N SER A 28 0.15 -8.25 -9.10
CA SER A 28 -0.70 -7.70 -10.16
C SER A 28 -1.49 -8.78 -10.89
N SER A 29 -0.91 -9.97 -11.04
CA SER A 29 -1.59 -11.10 -11.69
C SER A 29 -2.65 -11.74 -10.80
N ARG A 30 -2.65 -11.45 -9.51
CA ARG A 30 -3.58 -12.05 -8.53
C ARG A 30 -4.68 -11.10 -8.07
N VAL A 31 -4.61 -9.83 -8.45
CA VAL A 31 -5.63 -8.87 -8.03
C VAL A 31 -6.97 -9.25 -8.69
N PRO A 32 -8.07 -9.27 -7.92
CA PRO A 32 -9.37 -9.66 -8.47
C PRO A 32 -9.90 -8.68 -9.50
N GLU A 33 -10.83 -9.14 -10.32
CA GLU A 33 -11.52 -8.29 -11.27
C GLU A 33 -12.21 -7.13 -10.54
N GLY A 34 -12.16 -5.95 -11.13
CA GLY A 34 -12.70 -4.73 -10.52
C GLY A 34 -11.73 -4.00 -9.63
N TRP A 35 -10.52 -4.54 -9.44
CA TRP A 35 -9.47 -3.93 -8.65
C TRP A 35 -8.32 -3.47 -9.52
N GLU A 36 -7.67 -2.39 -9.11
CA GLU A 36 -6.44 -1.89 -9.71
C GLU A 36 -5.35 -1.87 -8.65
N LEU A 37 -4.23 -2.54 -8.92
CA LEU A 37 -3.04 -2.49 -8.08
C LEU A 37 -2.08 -1.46 -8.66
N ILE A 38 -1.73 -0.46 -7.88
CA ILE A 38 -0.80 0.60 -8.27
C ILE A 38 0.54 0.32 -7.62
N GLY A 39 1.53 -0.07 -8.43
CA GLY A 39 2.89 -0.26 -7.95
C GLY A 39 3.67 1.03 -8.03
N THR A 40 4.32 1.42 -6.95
CA THR A 40 5.14 2.63 -6.93
C THR A 40 6.21 2.55 -5.85
N ALA A 41 7.26 3.31 -6.02
CA ALA A 41 8.27 3.56 -4.99
C ALA A 41 8.08 4.93 -4.33
N ASP A 42 7.15 5.74 -4.82
CA ASP A 42 6.91 7.10 -4.32
C ASP A 42 5.42 7.42 -4.40
N LEU A 43 4.81 7.72 -3.27
CA LEU A 43 3.39 8.06 -3.21
C LEU A 43 3.03 9.25 -4.10
N ALA A 44 3.96 10.18 -4.32
CA ALA A 44 3.72 11.32 -5.20
C ALA A 44 3.39 10.90 -6.63
N GLU A 45 3.86 9.72 -7.08
CA GLU A 45 3.54 9.19 -8.40
C GLU A 45 2.08 8.76 -8.52
N VAL A 46 1.44 8.41 -7.42
CA VAL A 46 0.02 8.05 -7.38
C VAL A 46 -0.84 9.31 -7.50
N GLY A 47 -0.41 10.38 -6.88
CA GLY A 47 -1.11 11.65 -6.86
C GLY A 47 -0.98 12.34 -5.52
N GLY A 48 -1.90 13.24 -5.24
CA GLY A 48 -1.93 13.97 -3.97
C GLY A 48 -2.80 13.29 -2.93
N PHE A 49 -3.12 14.04 -1.89
CA PHE A 49 -3.95 13.60 -0.76
C PHE A 49 -5.23 12.88 -1.20
N GLU A 50 -5.96 13.49 -2.14
CA GLU A 50 -7.25 12.94 -2.59
C GLU A 50 -7.11 11.59 -3.29
N ASP A 51 -6.03 11.40 -4.03
CA ASP A 51 -5.79 10.15 -4.75
C ASP A 51 -5.43 9.03 -3.78
N ILE A 52 -4.61 9.33 -2.76
CA ILE A 52 -4.24 8.35 -1.74
C ILE A 52 -5.46 7.99 -0.88
N LEU A 53 -6.28 8.98 -0.53
CA LEU A 53 -7.49 8.77 0.26
C LEU A 53 -8.46 7.79 -0.40
N GLN A 54 -8.50 7.75 -1.72
CA GLN A 54 -9.38 6.85 -2.46
C GLN A 54 -8.87 5.41 -2.53
N CYS A 55 -7.61 5.17 -2.20
CA CYS A 55 -7.07 3.83 -2.17
C CYS A 55 -7.56 3.09 -0.92
N ARG A 56 -7.88 1.82 -1.08
CA ARG A 56 -8.48 1.01 -0.01
C ARG A 56 -7.48 0.55 1.03
N PHE A 57 -6.24 0.28 0.61
CA PHE A 57 -5.15 -0.09 1.49
C PHE A 57 -3.81 0.07 0.78
N ILE A 58 -2.73 0.06 1.57
CA ILE A 58 -1.36 0.14 1.08
C ILE A 58 -0.61 -1.10 1.55
N LEU A 59 0.04 -1.79 0.62
CA LEU A 59 1.01 -2.84 0.91
C LEU A 59 2.40 -2.20 0.88
N LEU A 60 3.19 -2.38 1.93
CA LEU A 60 4.47 -1.70 2.06
C LEU A 60 5.59 -2.70 2.32
N ASP A 61 6.55 -2.73 1.43
CA ASP A 61 7.72 -3.61 1.50
C ASP A 61 8.76 -3.00 2.43
N LEU A 62 8.93 -3.61 3.61
CA LEU A 62 9.93 -3.16 4.57
C LEU A 62 11.36 -3.52 4.18
N ASP A 63 11.54 -4.42 3.22
CA ASP A 63 12.86 -4.77 2.69
C ASP A 63 13.30 -3.88 1.53
N ALA A 64 12.44 -2.95 1.11
CA ALA A 64 12.74 -2.07 -0.01
C ALA A 64 13.94 -1.17 0.29
N ARG A 65 14.71 -0.89 -0.77
CA ARG A 65 15.91 -0.06 -0.69
C ARG A 65 15.64 1.31 -1.28
N GLU A 66 16.52 2.24 -1.00
CA GLU A 66 16.42 3.57 -1.60
C GLU A 66 16.30 3.47 -3.13
N PRO A 67 15.50 4.37 -3.74
CA PRO A 67 14.92 5.59 -3.15
C PRO A 67 13.67 5.39 -2.28
N LEU A 68 13.12 4.20 -2.19
CA LEU A 68 11.97 3.95 -1.32
C LEU A 68 12.41 3.84 0.14
N ASP A 69 11.86 4.69 1.00
CA ASP A 69 12.04 4.64 2.45
C ASP A 69 10.71 4.27 3.09
N PRO A 70 10.56 3.01 3.54
CA PRO A 70 9.27 2.55 4.08
C PRO A 70 8.79 3.35 5.28
N LEU A 71 9.68 3.69 6.22
CA LEU A 71 9.29 4.44 7.41
C LEU A 71 8.82 5.84 7.05
N ASP A 72 9.52 6.49 6.13
CA ASP A 72 9.15 7.82 5.66
C ASP A 72 7.78 7.77 4.97
N SER A 73 7.52 6.72 4.20
CA SER A 73 6.22 6.54 3.53
C SER A 73 5.08 6.44 4.55
N ILE A 74 5.26 5.72 5.65
CA ILE A 74 4.27 5.64 6.72
C ILE A 74 4.05 7.03 7.33
N ARG A 75 5.14 7.75 7.60
CA ARG A 75 5.07 9.09 8.19
C ARG A 75 4.36 10.08 7.27
N GLN A 76 4.57 9.96 5.96
CA GLN A 76 3.87 10.80 4.98
C GLN A 76 2.36 10.59 5.06
N VAL A 77 1.92 9.34 5.11
CA VAL A 77 0.49 9.02 5.16
C VAL A 77 -0.13 9.45 6.49
N ARG A 78 0.52 9.11 7.61
CA ARG A 78 -0.03 9.36 8.94
C ARG A 78 0.15 10.78 9.42
N GLY A 79 1.36 11.33 9.26
CA GLY A 79 1.69 12.68 9.74
C GLY A 79 1.48 13.76 8.71
N GLY A 80 1.99 13.54 7.49
CA GLY A 80 1.92 14.54 6.42
C GLY A 80 0.52 14.72 5.87
N MET A 81 -0.17 13.63 5.58
CA MET A 81 -1.52 13.65 4.99
C MET A 81 -2.63 13.45 6.02
N MET A 82 -2.29 12.99 7.21
CA MET A 82 -3.24 12.69 8.30
C MET A 82 -4.32 11.68 7.87
N LEU A 83 -3.91 10.66 7.10
CA LEU A 83 -4.82 9.64 6.59
C LEU A 83 -4.75 8.37 7.42
N ASN A 84 -5.89 7.69 7.53
CA ASN A 84 -6.03 6.41 8.21
C ASN A 84 -6.16 5.23 7.24
N VAL A 85 -5.74 5.39 5.99
CA VAL A 85 -5.71 4.29 5.03
C VAL A 85 -4.93 3.13 5.63
N PRO A 86 -5.46 1.89 5.63
CA PRO A 86 -4.75 0.76 6.19
C PRO A 86 -3.39 0.54 5.52
N ILE A 87 -2.36 0.34 6.34
CA ILE A 87 -1.00 0.06 5.87
C ILE A 87 -0.60 -1.32 6.38
N PHE A 88 -0.40 -2.24 5.44
CA PHE A 88 0.01 -3.61 5.71
C PHE A 88 1.44 -3.78 5.25
N CYS A 89 2.34 -4.02 6.20
CA CYS A 89 3.76 -4.19 5.92
C CYS A 89 4.11 -5.65 5.72
N PHE A 90 5.11 -5.92 4.91
CA PHE A 90 5.63 -7.27 4.75
C PHE A 90 7.16 -7.26 4.72
N GLY A 91 7.76 -8.37 5.14
CA GLY A 91 9.20 -8.46 5.28
C GLY A 91 9.74 -7.65 6.44
N GLY A 92 11.00 -7.24 6.32
CA GLY A 92 11.68 -6.40 7.31
C GLY A 92 12.28 -7.17 8.48
N THR A 93 13.22 -6.51 9.16
CA THR A 93 13.78 -7.01 10.40
C THR A 93 12.81 -6.73 11.55
N ARG A 94 13.07 -7.35 12.70
CA ARG A 94 12.27 -7.10 13.89
C ARG A 94 12.33 -5.63 14.30
N GLU A 95 13.53 -5.04 14.26
CA GLU A 95 13.70 -3.63 14.61
C GLU A 95 12.92 -2.73 13.67
N LEU A 96 12.96 -3.01 12.38
CA LEU A 96 12.24 -2.22 11.39
C LEU A 96 10.73 -2.35 11.54
N ARG A 97 10.25 -3.55 11.86
CA ARG A 97 8.82 -3.76 12.14
C ARG A 97 8.38 -2.99 13.38
N ASP A 98 9.21 -2.96 14.42
CA ASP A 98 8.90 -2.22 15.64
C ASP A 98 8.82 -0.71 15.35
N GLU A 99 9.76 -0.18 14.56
CA GLU A 99 9.75 1.22 14.14
C GLU A 99 8.52 1.54 13.28
N ALA A 100 8.15 0.64 12.38
CA ALA A 100 6.97 0.80 11.54
C ALA A 100 5.68 0.80 12.38
N ARG A 101 5.63 -0.03 13.42
CA ARG A 101 4.49 -0.07 14.34
C ARG A 101 4.38 1.24 15.11
N LEU A 102 5.50 1.79 15.57
CA LEU A 102 5.52 3.10 16.24
C LEU A 102 5.09 4.23 15.30
N ALA A 103 5.39 4.10 14.01
CA ALA A 103 4.95 5.05 12.99
C ALA A 103 3.49 4.85 12.57
N ARG A 104 2.79 3.87 13.16
CA ARG A 104 1.36 3.57 13.01
C ARG A 104 1.00 2.79 11.75
N ALA A 105 1.88 1.88 11.32
CA ALA A 105 1.47 0.83 10.40
C ALA A 105 0.52 -0.13 11.12
N ASP A 106 -0.39 -0.75 10.39
CA ASP A 106 -1.50 -1.49 11.01
C ASP A 106 -1.21 -2.97 11.23
N ARG A 107 -0.63 -3.66 10.24
CA ARG A 107 -0.41 -5.09 10.32
C ARG A 107 0.89 -5.48 9.64
N PHE A 108 1.41 -6.67 10.01
CA PHE A 108 2.70 -7.17 9.53
C PHE A 108 2.55 -8.61 9.07
N PHE A 109 3.20 -8.92 7.95
CA PHE A 109 3.11 -10.24 7.31
C PHE A 109 4.50 -10.69 6.88
N GLU A 110 4.68 -12.00 6.77
CA GLU A 110 5.87 -12.53 6.15
C GLU A 110 5.83 -12.25 4.65
N ARG A 111 7.00 -12.01 4.06
CA ARG A 111 7.09 -11.71 2.64
C ARG A 111 6.46 -12.81 1.78
N GLU A 112 6.66 -14.06 2.17
CA GLU A 112 6.18 -15.23 1.42
C GLU A 112 4.66 -15.35 1.42
N GLU A 113 3.99 -14.77 2.40
CA GLU A 113 2.53 -14.90 2.51
C GLU A 113 1.75 -13.76 1.86
N ILE A 114 2.42 -12.64 1.50
CA ILE A 114 1.69 -11.45 1.07
C ILE A 114 0.86 -11.68 -0.20
N ALA A 115 1.40 -12.44 -1.16
CA ALA A 115 0.70 -12.69 -2.41
C ALA A 115 -0.61 -13.48 -2.20
N ARG A 116 -0.59 -14.47 -1.30
CA ARG A 116 -1.79 -15.25 -1.01
C ARG A 116 -2.78 -14.50 -0.12
N ARG A 117 -2.34 -13.46 0.58
CA ARG A 117 -3.21 -12.62 1.42
C ARG A 117 -3.97 -11.57 0.64
N LEU A 118 -3.50 -11.26 -0.56
CA LEU A 118 -4.04 -10.15 -1.35
C LEU A 118 -5.55 -10.29 -1.60
N ALA A 119 -6.00 -11.47 -2.00
CA ALA A 119 -7.43 -11.70 -2.29
C ALA A 119 -8.29 -11.44 -1.05
N ALA A 120 -7.82 -11.85 0.13
CA ALA A 120 -8.54 -11.65 1.38
C ALA A 120 -8.63 -10.16 1.73
N PHE A 121 -7.57 -9.38 1.49
CA PHE A 121 -7.61 -7.93 1.70
C PHE A 121 -8.62 -7.27 0.76
N CYS A 122 -8.61 -7.66 -0.51
CA CYS A 122 -9.54 -7.12 -1.49
C CYS A 122 -10.99 -7.44 -1.11
N GLU A 123 -11.25 -8.65 -0.61
CA GLU A 123 -12.58 -9.02 -0.11
C GLU A 123 -12.97 -8.16 1.09
N GLN A 124 -12.07 -8.00 2.06
CA GLN A 124 -12.31 -7.23 3.28
C GLN A 124 -12.62 -5.75 2.98
N PHE A 125 -11.94 -5.17 2.01
CA PHE A 125 -12.07 -3.76 1.67
C PHE A 125 -12.83 -3.52 0.37
N GLY A 126 -13.60 -4.50 -0.08
CA GLY A 126 -14.32 -4.46 -1.36
C GLY A 126 -15.69 -3.81 -1.34
N TRP A 127 -16.10 -3.26 -0.20
CA TRP A 127 -17.39 -2.57 -0.03
C TRP A 127 -17.56 -1.36 -0.91
#